data_5571973d3925f02669fe9ac18929991e
#
_entry.id   5571973d3925f02669fe9ac18929991e
#
_cell.length_a   1.000
_cell.length_b   1.000
_cell.length_c   1.000
_cell.angle_alpha   90.00
_cell.angle_beta   90.00
_cell.angle_gamma   90.00
#
_symmetry.space_group_name_H-M   'P 1'
#
loop_
_entity.id
_entity.type
_entity.pdbx_description
1 polymer ?
#
loop_
_entity_poly.entity_id
_entity_poly.type
_entity_poly.pdbx_seq_one_letter_code
_entity_poly.pdbx_strand_id
1 'polypeptide(L)'
;MRYLVFIFSIFNFLTMASQNSVHEFDIITIDGKIQSLSAFKGKKMLFVNTASQCGFTSQYKALQNIHSKYGKDLVIIGFPANNFGGQEPGSNSDIKTFCSKNYGVSFLMSNKISIKGKDIDPLFKWLNSQKNQSFNG
;
A
#
# COMPACT_ATOMS: atom_id res chain seq x y z
N MET A 1 -28.27 -18.80 -53.92
CA MET A 1 -26.93 -18.60 -53.33
C MET A 1 -27.12 -17.97 -51.96
N ARG A 2 -26.91 -18.75 -50.90
CA ARG A 2 -27.04 -18.28 -49.49
C ARG A 2 -25.63 -18.05 -48.97
N TYR A 3 -25.28 -16.79 -48.72
CA TYR A 3 -23.99 -16.41 -48.09
C TYR A 3 -24.09 -16.64 -46.59
N LEU A 4 -23.28 -17.59 -46.07
CA LEU A 4 -23.12 -17.88 -44.65
C LEU A 4 -22.08 -16.89 -44.11
N VAL A 5 -22.54 -15.89 -43.34
CA VAL A 5 -21.63 -14.92 -42.67
C VAL A 5 -21.16 -15.56 -41.36
N PHE A 6 -19.90 -16.01 -41.33
CA PHE A 6 -19.24 -16.42 -40.08
C PHE A 6 -18.82 -15.19 -39.29
N ILE A 7 -19.54 -14.91 -38.20
CA ILE A 7 -19.13 -13.90 -37.21
C ILE A 7 -18.07 -14.56 -36.31
N PHE A 8 -16.80 -14.22 -36.54
CA PHE A 8 -15.71 -14.57 -35.64
C PHE A 8 -15.78 -13.66 -34.41
N SER A 9 -16.36 -14.17 -33.31
CA SER A 9 -16.34 -13.52 -32.01
C SER A 9 -14.92 -13.65 -31.43
N ILE A 10 -14.15 -12.54 -31.50
CA ILE A 10 -12.84 -12.44 -30.86
C ILE A 10 -13.08 -12.27 -29.36
N PHE A 11 -13.04 -13.37 -28.63
CA PHE A 11 -13.04 -13.36 -27.18
C PHE A 11 -11.67 -12.89 -26.70
N ASN A 12 -11.54 -11.61 -26.37
CA ASN A 12 -10.36 -11.07 -25.73
C ASN A 12 -10.26 -11.66 -24.31
N PHE A 13 -9.49 -12.72 -24.17
CA PHE A 13 -9.02 -13.20 -22.87
C PHE A 13 -8.03 -12.14 -22.34
N LEU A 14 -8.51 -11.25 -21.47
CA LEU A 14 -7.62 -10.48 -20.59
C LEU A 14 -6.96 -11.50 -19.65
N THR A 15 -5.76 -11.95 -20.01
CA THR A 15 -4.88 -12.64 -19.07
C THR A 15 -4.51 -11.66 -17.97
N MET A 16 -5.10 -11.81 -16.79
CA MET A 16 -4.60 -11.13 -15.60
C MET A 16 -3.20 -11.68 -15.33
N ALA A 17 -2.18 -10.91 -15.72
CA ALA A 17 -0.81 -11.25 -15.41
C ALA A 17 -0.67 -11.33 -13.89
N SER A 18 -0.21 -12.48 -13.39
CA SER A 18 0.12 -12.63 -11.97
C SER A 18 1.27 -11.68 -11.66
N GLN A 19 1.07 -10.77 -10.72
CA GLN A 19 2.14 -9.88 -10.26
C GLN A 19 3.16 -10.71 -9.48
N ASN A 20 4.40 -10.72 -9.96
CA ASN A 20 5.49 -11.52 -9.41
C ASN A 20 6.39 -10.73 -8.46
N SER A 21 6.25 -9.41 -8.41
CA SER A 21 7.09 -8.52 -7.61
C SER A 21 6.28 -7.36 -7.04
N VAL A 22 6.63 -6.96 -5.82
CA VAL A 22 6.08 -5.74 -5.19
C VAL A 22 6.34 -4.48 -6.02
N HIS A 23 7.35 -4.49 -6.86
CA HIS A 23 7.70 -3.36 -7.74
C HIS A 23 6.75 -3.19 -8.94
N GLU A 24 5.79 -4.09 -9.14
CA GLU A 24 4.78 -3.99 -10.18
C GLU A 24 3.51 -3.27 -9.71
N PHE A 25 3.48 -2.84 -8.44
CA PHE A 25 2.37 -2.11 -7.86
C PHE A 25 2.61 -0.60 -7.90
N ASP A 26 1.52 0.13 -8.07
CA ASP A 26 1.43 1.55 -7.82
C ASP A 26 0.57 1.79 -6.58
N ILE A 27 0.90 2.80 -5.80
CA ILE A 27 0.07 3.26 -4.69
C ILE A 27 -0.41 4.68 -4.94
N ILE A 28 -1.54 5.03 -4.37
CA ILE A 28 -1.98 6.42 -4.29
C ILE A 28 -1.44 6.97 -2.97
N THR A 29 -0.70 8.07 -3.03
CA THR A 29 -0.18 8.74 -1.83
C THR A 29 -1.30 9.45 -1.07
N ILE A 30 -1.04 9.85 0.17
CA ILE A 30 -2.00 10.60 0.99
C ILE A 30 -2.38 11.94 0.35
N ASP A 31 -1.56 12.44 -0.59
CA ASP A 31 -1.81 13.65 -1.39
C ASP A 31 -2.53 13.36 -2.71
N GLY A 32 -2.98 12.13 -2.94
CA GLY A 32 -3.70 11.73 -4.15
C GLY A 32 -2.83 11.55 -5.40
N LYS A 33 -1.50 11.49 -5.26
CA LYS A 33 -0.58 11.25 -6.38
C LYS A 33 -0.29 9.78 -6.54
N ILE A 34 -0.11 9.33 -7.78
CA ILE A 34 0.34 7.97 -8.06
C ILE A 34 1.85 7.88 -7.79
N GLN A 35 2.24 6.88 -7.02
CA GLN A 35 3.63 6.53 -6.74
C GLN A 35 3.89 5.09 -7.14
N SER A 36 4.70 4.87 -8.17
CA SER A 36 5.12 3.52 -8.53
C SER A 36 6.15 2.98 -7.55
N LEU A 37 5.94 1.75 -7.08
CA LEU A 37 6.90 1.05 -6.22
C LEU A 37 8.15 0.60 -6.98
N SER A 38 8.11 0.62 -8.31
CA SER A 38 9.30 0.38 -9.17
C SER A 38 10.41 1.42 -8.94
N ALA A 39 10.04 2.63 -8.50
CA ALA A 39 10.99 3.69 -8.15
C ALA A 39 11.90 3.33 -6.96
N PHE A 40 11.52 2.32 -6.19
CA PHE A 40 12.27 1.88 -5.00
C PHE A 40 13.06 0.58 -5.23
N LYS A 41 13.25 0.17 -6.48
CA LYS A 41 14.10 -1.00 -6.80
C LYS A 41 15.51 -0.82 -6.19
N GLY A 42 16.02 -1.89 -5.60
CA GLY A 42 17.31 -1.90 -4.91
C GLY A 42 17.31 -1.38 -3.47
N LYS A 43 16.17 -0.84 -2.98
CA LYS A 43 16.01 -0.45 -1.58
C LYS A 43 15.18 -1.49 -0.81
N LYS A 44 15.43 -1.59 0.47
CA LYS A 44 14.52 -2.30 1.38
C LYS A 44 13.24 -1.48 1.53
N MET A 45 12.08 -2.14 1.58
CA MET A 45 10.78 -1.47 1.81
C MET A 45 10.14 -2.02 3.07
N LEU A 46 9.66 -1.12 3.91
CA LEU A 46 8.89 -1.44 5.11
C LEU A 46 7.46 -0.92 4.94
N PHE A 47 6.51 -1.84 4.84
CA PHE A 47 5.09 -1.54 4.76
C PHE A 47 4.49 -1.58 6.16
N VAL A 48 3.89 -0.50 6.60
CA VAL A 48 3.36 -0.38 7.97
C VAL A 48 1.89 -0.01 7.93
N ASN A 49 1.03 -0.86 8.49
CA ASN A 49 -0.33 -0.45 8.80
C ASN A 49 -0.32 0.62 9.89
N THR A 50 -1.04 1.70 9.69
CA THR A 50 -1.06 2.84 10.62
C THR A 50 -2.48 3.27 10.97
N ALA A 51 -2.64 3.88 12.15
CA ALA A 51 -3.87 4.48 12.62
C ALA A 51 -3.59 5.62 13.61
N SER A 52 -4.44 6.65 13.58
CA SER A 52 -4.30 7.85 14.42
C SER A 52 -4.84 7.65 15.84
N GLN A 53 -5.75 6.67 16.06
CA GLN A 53 -6.43 6.42 17.35
C GLN A 53 -6.14 5.02 17.88
N CYS A 54 -4.86 4.60 17.82
CA CYS A 54 -4.43 3.27 18.24
C CYS A 54 -3.52 3.38 19.47
N GLY A 55 -3.51 2.37 20.34
CA GLY A 55 -2.56 2.29 21.45
C GLY A 55 -1.10 2.30 21.01
N PHE A 56 -0.82 1.94 19.75
CA PHE A 56 0.52 1.94 19.17
C PHE A 56 0.84 3.18 18.32
N THR A 57 -0.02 4.19 18.30
CA THR A 57 0.16 5.41 17.49
C THR A 57 1.49 6.13 17.79
N SER A 58 1.98 6.04 19.03
CA SER A 58 3.29 6.59 19.42
C SER A 58 4.48 6.03 18.65
N GLN A 59 4.32 4.85 18.01
CA GLN A 59 5.36 4.23 17.15
C GLN A 59 5.70 5.07 15.91
N TYR A 60 4.84 6.01 15.50
CA TYR A 60 5.18 6.97 14.44
C TYR A 60 6.52 7.69 14.70
N LYS A 61 6.80 8.00 15.97
CA LYS A 61 8.08 8.64 16.35
C LYS A 61 9.28 7.75 16.05
N ALA A 62 9.18 6.46 16.37
CA ALA A 62 10.25 5.50 16.09
C ALA A 62 10.43 5.28 14.58
N LEU A 63 9.32 5.17 13.83
CA LEU A 63 9.35 5.05 12.37
C LEU A 63 10.00 6.27 11.72
N GLN A 64 9.66 7.48 12.20
CA GLN A 64 10.27 8.71 11.70
C GLN A 64 11.78 8.77 11.99
N ASN A 65 12.21 8.34 13.16
CA ASN A 65 13.64 8.27 13.49
C ASN A 65 14.38 7.28 12.57
N ILE A 66 13.79 6.11 12.30
CA ILE A 66 14.34 5.12 11.36
C ILE A 66 14.41 5.72 9.96
N HIS A 67 13.35 6.38 9.50
CA HIS A 67 13.33 7.04 8.20
C HIS A 67 14.44 8.10 8.08
N SER A 68 14.59 8.95 9.09
CA SER A 68 15.61 10.01 9.10
C SER A 68 17.04 9.44 9.05
N LYS A 69 17.25 8.29 9.71
CA LYS A 69 18.59 7.67 9.79
C LYS A 69 18.93 6.82 8.56
N TYR A 70 17.95 6.09 8.02
CA TYR A 70 18.18 5.05 7.02
C TYR A 70 17.46 5.29 5.68
N GLY A 71 16.83 6.44 5.47
CA GLY A 71 16.00 6.72 4.28
C GLY A 71 16.72 6.63 2.93
N LYS A 72 18.07 6.56 2.93
CA LYS A 72 18.83 6.27 1.70
C LYS A 72 18.63 4.84 1.20
N ASP A 73 18.57 3.87 2.14
CA ASP A 73 18.56 2.44 1.85
C ASP A 73 17.24 1.75 2.21
N LEU A 74 16.42 2.41 3.04
CA LEU A 74 15.14 1.92 3.52
C LEU A 74 14.02 2.90 3.22
N VAL A 75 13.02 2.46 2.49
CA VAL A 75 11.78 3.20 2.25
C VAL A 75 10.72 2.71 3.24
N ILE A 76 10.20 3.62 4.05
CA ILE A 76 9.04 3.34 4.91
C ILE A 76 7.79 3.87 4.21
N ILE A 77 6.75 3.05 4.15
CA ILE A 77 5.45 3.42 3.60
C ILE A 77 4.38 3.12 4.64
N GLY A 78 3.74 4.16 5.15
CA GLY A 78 2.60 4.04 6.06
C GLY A 78 1.30 3.86 5.27
N PHE A 79 0.47 2.92 5.69
CA PHE A 79 -0.83 2.61 5.11
C PHE A 79 -1.92 2.83 6.16
N PRO A 80 -2.56 4.00 6.17
CA PRO A 80 -3.68 4.24 7.07
C PRO A 80 -4.84 3.30 6.76
N ALA A 81 -5.37 2.61 7.78
CA ALA A 81 -6.46 1.66 7.59
C ALA A 81 -7.44 1.67 8.75
N ASN A 82 -8.74 1.78 8.43
CA ASN A 82 -9.82 1.81 9.41
C ASN A 82 -10.38 0.42 9.77
N ASN A 83 -9.76 -0.66 9.26
CA ASN A 83 -10.25 -2.04 9.39
C ASN A 83 -10.07 -2.64 10.81
N PHE A 84 -9.35 -1.96 11.69
CA PHE A 84 -9.04 -2.42 13.04
C PHE A 84 -9.75 -1.53 14.06
N GLY A 85 -10.97 -1.91 14.45
CA GLY A 85 -11.74 -1.21 15.47
C GLY A 85 -12.10 0.25 15.15
N GLY A 86 -12.08 0.66 13.87
CA GLY A 86 -12.41 2.04 13.49
C GLY A 86 -11.38 3.07 13.95
N GLN A 87 -10.12 2.67 14.13
CA GLN A 87 -9.07 3.53 14.72
C GLN A 87 -8.45 4.54 13.73
N GLU A 88 -8.92 4.59 12.49
CA GLU A 88 -8.52 5.59 11.49
C GLU A 88 -9.74 6.23 10.80
N PRO A 89 -10.61 6.93 11.54
CA PRO A 89 -11.86 7.47 11.00
C PRO A 89 -11.66 8.70 10.10
N GLY A 90 -10.54 9.42 10.26
CA GLY A 90 -10.27 10.69 9.58
C GLY A 90 -10.16 10.58 8.06
N SER A 91 -10.28 11.72 7.37
CA SER A 91 -9.94 11.86 5.95
C SER A 91 -8.42 11.76 5.73
N ASN A 92 -7.98 11.60 4.47
CA ASN A 92 -6.55 11.64 4.14
C ASN A 92 -5.88 12.95 4.60
N SER A 93 -6.59 14.08 4.49
CA SER A 93 -6.10 15.39 4.96
C SER A 93 -5.94 15.43 6.47
N ASP A 94 -6.90 14.88 7.22
CA ASP A 94 -6.83 14.84 8.69
C ASP A 94 -5.67 13.96 9.14
N ILE A 95 -5.50 12.79 8.52
CA ILE A 95 -4.42 11.84 8.81
C ILE A 95 -3.06 12.49 8.52
N LYS A 96 -2.90 13.12 7.37
CA LYS A 96 -1.67 13.81 7.01
C LYS A 96 -1.32 14.89 8.02
N THR A 97 -2.31 15.71 8.38
CA THR A 97 -2.14 16.79 9.37
C THR A 97 -1.76 16.23 10.74
N PHE A 98 -2.45 15.17 11.18
CA PHE A 98 -2.16 14.48 12.44
C PHE A 98 -0.73 13.95 12.49
N CYS A 99 -0.31 13.21 11.48
CA CYS A 99 1.01 12.60 11.39
C CYS A 99 2.13 13.64 11.37
N SER A 100 1.97 14.69 10.56
CA SER A 100 2.99 15.74 10.44
C SER A 100 3.10 16.60 11.70
N LYS A 101 1.97 17.04 12.28
CA LYS A 101 1.98 17.93 13.45
C LYS A 101 2.42 17.23 14.74
N ASN A 102 1.97 15.99 14.96
CA ASN A 102 2.22 15.31 16.23
C ASN A 102 3.53 14.50 16.24
N TYR A 103 3.98 14.01 15.08
CA TYR A 103 5.11 13.09 15.00
C TYR A 103 6.18 13.51 14.00
N GLY A 104 5.98 14.63 13.28
CA GLY A 104 6.92 15.10 12.26
C GLY A 104 7.09 14.12 11.10
N VAL A 105 6.08 13.30 10.81
CA VAL A 105 6.16 12.26 9.77
C VAL A 105 6.47 12.89 8.42
N SER A 106 7.57 12.44 7.82
CA SER A 106 8.03 12.83 6.49
C SER A 106 8.27 11.61 5.56
N PHE A 107 8.15 10.39 6.07
CA PHE A 107 8.16 9.21 5.23
C PHE A 107 6.86 9.11 4.41
N LEU A 108 6.91 8.28 3.37
CA LEU A 108 5.80 8.12 2.42
C LEU A 108 4.56 7.55 3.12
N MET A 109 3.43 8.22 2.93
CA MET A 109 2.11 7.76 3.38
C MET A 109 1.21 7.49 2.17
N SER A 110 0.54 6.36 2.13
CA SER A 110 -0.53 6.11 1.18
C SER A 110 -1.81 6.84 1.59
N ASN A 111 -2.75 6.99 0.67
CA ASN A 111 -4.14 7.27 1.03
C ASN A 111 -4.67 6.15 1.95
N LYS A 112 -5.77 6.43 2.65
CA LYS A 112 -6.44 5.41 3.47
C LYS A 112 -6.99 4.30 2.58
N ILE A 113 -6.65 3.05 2.91
CA ILE A 113 -7.04 1.85 2.16
C ILE A 113 -7.61 0.79 3.09
N SER A 114 -8.23 -0.24 2.51
CA SER A 114 -8.59 -1.46 3.24
C SER A 114 -7.46 -2.48 3.16
N ILE A 115 -7.01 -3.01 4.30
CA ILE A 115 -5.92 -3.99 4.34
C ILE A 115 -6.36 -5.39 4.80
N LYS A 116 -7.66 -5.57 5.03
CA LYS A 116 -8.29 -6.87 5.30
C LYS A 116 -9.76 -6.85 4.91
N GLY A 117 -10.35 -8.04 4.75
CA GLY A 117 -11.76 -8.19 4.39
C GLY A 117 -11.97 -8.36 2.89
N LYS A 118 -13.23 -8.19 2.45
CA LYS A 118 -13.61 -8.45 1.05
C LYS A 118 -13.07 -7.40 0.08
N ASP A 119 -12.84 -6.20 0.56
CA ASP A 119 -12.38 -5.01 -0.15
C ASP A 119 -10.87 -4.74 0.05
N ILE A 120 -10.12 -5.77 0.45
CA ILE A 120 -8.67 -5.67 0.64
C ILE A 120 -7.97 -5.12 -0.60
N ASP A 121 -7.10 -4.14 -0.39
CA ASP A 121 -6.27 -3.55 -1.44
C ASP A 121 -5.42 -4.62 -2.15
N PRO A 122 -5.28 -4.57 -3.49
CA PRO A 122 -4.52 -5.56 -4.26
C PRO A 122 -3.08 -5.77 -3.78
N LEU A 123 -2.36 -4.71 -3.37
CA LEU A 123 -1.03 -4.83 -2.81
C LEU A 123 -1.02 -5.66 -1.53
N PHE A 124 -1.95 -5.40 -0.60
CA PHE A 124 -2.04 -6.16 0.65
C PHE A 124 -2.53 -7.60 0.43
N LYS A 125 -3.41 -7.81 -0.55
CA LYS A 125 -3.79 -9.16 -0.97
C LYS A 125 -2.58 -9.94 -1.47
N TRP A 126 -1.74 -9.31 -2.28
CA TRP A 126 -0.50 -9.89 -2.79
C TRP A 126 0.51 -10.15 -1.66
N LEU A 127 0.77 -9.15 -0.79
CA LEU A 127 1.67 -9.31 0.35
C LEU A 127 1.29 -10.48 1.25
N ASN A 128 -0.01 -10.64 1.54
CA ASN A 128 -0.53 -11.74 2.36
C ASN A 128 -0.41 -13.10 1.69
N SER A 129 -0.33 -13.16 0.36
CA SER A 129 -0.16 -14.41 -0.40
C SER A 129 1.30 -14.88 -0.47
N GLN A 130 2.26 -14.00 -0.14
CA GLN A 130 3.68 -14.36 -0.21
C GLN A 130 4.04 -15.32 0.94
N LYS A 131 4.81 -16.36 0.59
CA LYS A 131 5.37 -17.24 1.61
C LYS A 131 6.38 -16.48 2.45
N ASN A 132 6.13 -16.43 3.75
CA ASN A 132 7.08 -15.85 4.69
C ASN A 132 8.31 -16.77 4.79
N GLN A 133 9.40 -16.37 4.15
CA GLN A 133 10.67 -17.09 4.28
C GLN A 133 11.33 -16.68 5.58
N SER A 134 11.18 -17.49 6.63
CA SER A 134 11.94 -17.40 7.88
C SER A 134 11.55 -16.31 8.88
N PHE A 135 10.30 -16.00 9.06
CA PHE A 135 9.89 -15.28 10.25
C PHE A 135 9.61 -16.30 11.38
N ASN A 136 10.59 -16.50 12.25
CA ASN A 136 10.48 -17.31 13.47
C ASN A 136 10.16 -16.41 14.67
N GLY A 137 9.26 -15.48 14.48
CA GLY A 137 8.82 -14.58 15.53
C GLY A 137 7.64 -15.12 16.29
#